data_6fb5a30727b5c280e0bb975b00c36255
#
_entry.id   6fb5a30727b5c280e0bb975b00c36255
#
_cell.length_a   1.000
_cell.length_b   1.000
_cell.length_c   1.000
_cell.angle_alpha   90.00
_cell.angle_beta   90.00
_cell.angle_gamma   90.00
#
_symmetry.space_group_name_H-M   'P 1'
#
loop_
_entity.id
_entity.type
_entity.pdbx_description
1 polymer ?
#
loop_
_entity_poly.entity_id
_entity_poly.type
_entity_poly.pdbx_seq_one_letter_code
_entity_poly.pdbx_strand_id
1 'polypeptide(L)'
;MRRSIFVILILSLAISTASASPVDTVVVSSPNRQIQCRLFQQNDQLHFTVTYKNIPIVENSQIVMLLNDTVLQRKMQTSAALRYQLNEHYPWLGVHATAINHCSGIKVLLQDQKMVDTLEVRVFNDGIAFRTILPADDTIIRIPDEATLFNIPAGSLLWYHDLTMHYEGVHVKKEISQVQAGEWAAPPATYKLSQGAYASITEANLVNYAGMALQANGNNGLQIRLPHHQRASYPYRLRYSPEDTLRLQQPAAIAGTIVTPWRVVIIGSDLNTLVNSDIIQDLCPQPDKTLFPKGINTSWVKPGRAVWKYLDGSGDGSFDAIKKFTDDAATLGFEHNILEGFWARWGGDTLRQLIDYSRQKKVGIWLWKHSKTLRNPGERQAFFKKCHDLGVTGLKIDFFDHEAKETIDLYAAILKEAAENHLLLDFHGANKPTGLSRAWPNLLTSEAVKGMESSKLTDRATHETTIPFTRCLAGPAEYTVMLFSERRQNTTWAHQIASAAILNAPLLTYAANPENIIGNPAVAVIRDIPAVWDETIVLQESAIGEMAAFVRRKGNKWFVAVMNGATPKKITVPLRFLPSGKCNATVVKDDGNNAASVVVEHKTYTKKDVIELDLVAGGGYLAEFTL
;
A
#
# COMPACT_ATOMS: atom_id res chain seq x y z
N MET A 1 39.10 -0.76 89.89
CA MET A 1 38.84 0.23 88.87
C MET A 1 39.43 -0.26 87.56
N ARG A 2 38.58 -0.83 86.67
CA ARG A 2 38.99 -1.23 85.31
C ARG A 2 38.31 -0.31 84.35
N ARG A 3 39.07 0.46 83.59
CA ARG A 3 38.58 1.32 82.47
C ARG A 3 38.54 0.47 81.18
N SER A 4 37.37 0.25 80.68
CA SER A 4 37.16 -0.34 79.33
C SER A 4 37.24 0.79 78.24
N ILE A 5 38.15 0.63 77.29
CA ILE A 5 38.31 1.49 76.15
C ILE A 5 37.44 0.89 75.04
N PHE A 6 36.40 1.65 74.57
CA PHE A 6 35.61 1.32 73.40
C PHE A 6 36.31 1.88 72.16
N VAL A 7 36.73 1.02 71.25
CA VAL A 7 37.24 1.40 69.94
C VAL A 7 36.05 1.39 68.96
N ILE A 8 35.65 2.55 68.48
CA ILE A 8 34.64 2.70 67.43
C ILE A 8 35.34 2.58 66.07
N LEU A 9 35.05 1.48 65.33
CA LEU A 9 35.52 1.24 64.02
C LEU A 9 34.53 1.98 63.03
N ILE A 10 34.96 3.09 62.45
CA ILE A 10 34.18 3.79 61.40
C ILE A 10 34.47 3.11 60.06
N LEU A 11 33.49 2.34 59.57
CA LEU A 11 33.51 1.74 58.24
C LEU A 11 33.07 2.82 57.22
N SER A 12 34.00 3.40 56.50
CA SER A 12 33.71 4.30 55.39
C SER A 12 33.26 3.50 54.16
N LEU A 13 31.95 3.49 53.89
CA LEU A 13 31.37 2.97 52.64
C LEU A 13 31.69 3.96 51.52
N ALA A 14 32.65 3.64 50.66
CA ALA A 14 32.86 4.36 49.41
C ALA A 14 31.72 4.00 48.42
N ILE A 15 30.73 4.87 48.30
CA ILE A 15 29.72 4.78 47.25
C ILE A 15 30.40 5.25 45.95
N SER A 16 30.85 4.31 45.12
CA SER A 16 31.24 4.59 43.74
C SER A 16 29.97 4.90 42.94
N THR A 17 29.67 6.19 42.75
CA THR A 17 28.72 6.63 41.75
C THR A 17 29.33 6.33 40.40
N ALA A 18 28.89 5.24 39.76
CA ALA A 18 29.13 5.03 38.32
C ALA A 18 28.43 6.16 37.59
N SER A 19 29.19 7.17 37.17
CA SER A 19 28.73 8.15 36.19
C SER A 19 28.42 7.40 34.89
N ALA A 20 27.14 7.15 34.63
CA ALA A 20 26.71 6.74 33.29
C ALA A 20 27.11 7.86 32.33
N SER A 21 28.02 7.59 31.40
CA SER A 21 28.35 8.51 30.32
C SER A 21 27.05 8.97 29.65
N PRO A 22 26.88 10.25 29.33
CA PRO A 22 25.70 10.71 28.65
C PRO A 22 25.55 9.90 27.34
N VAL A 23 24.49 9.10 27.24
CA VAL A 23 24.16 8.37 26.01
C VAL A 23 23.86 9.43 24.96
N ASP A 24 24.67 9.49 23.89
CA ASP A 24 24.40 10.36 22.74
C ASP A 24 22.99 10.04 22.21
N THR A 25 22.05 10.93 22.51
CA THR A 25 20.64 10.73 22.22
C THR A 25 20.09 11.90 21.41
N VAL A 26 19.37 11.57 20.34
CA VAL A 26 18.63 12.54 19.53
C VAL A 26 17.16 12.21 19.57
N VAL A 27 16.31 13.19 19.90
CA VAL A 27 14.86 13.06 19.88
C VAL A 27 14.27 13.93 18.78
N VAL A 28 13.39 13.34 17.97
CA VAL A 28 12.59 14.04 16.96
C VAL A 28 11.12 13.81 17.28
N SER A 29 10.35 14.89 17.38
CA SER A 29 8.92 14.83 17.66
C SER A 29 8.11 15.27 16.44
N SER A 30 6.94 14.67 16.26
CA SER A 30 5.96 15.12 15.26
C SER A 30 5.57 16.60 15.47
N PRO A 31 5.06 17.29 14.45
CA PRO A 31 4.59 18.68 14.60
C PRO A 31 3.57 18.85 15.73
N ASN A 32 2.66 17.89 15.93
CA ASN A 32 1.68 17.88 17.04
C ASN A 32 2.24 17.31 18.36
N ARG A 33 3.52 16.90 18.38
CA ARG A 33 4.25 16.35 19.54
C ARG A 33 3.68 15.06 20.12
N GLN A 34 2.82 14.34 19.39
CA GLN A 34 2.24 13.10 19.88
C GLN A 34 3.11 11.88 19.57
N ILE A 35 3.90 11.92 18.47
CA ILE A 35 4.84 10.87 18.10
C ILE A 35 6.26 11.35 18.38
N GLN A 36 7.07 10.50 19.00
CA GLN A 36 8.49 10.74 19.22
C GLN A 36 9.31 9.56 18.71
N CYS A 37 10.33 9.86 17.93
CA CYS A 37 11.40 8.95 17.56
C CYS A 37 12.66 9.35 18.34
N ARG A 38 13.22 8.41 19.09
CA ARG A 38 14.45 8.60 19.84
C ARG A 38 15.52 7.72 19.21
N LEU A 39 16.63 8.35 18.81
CA LEU A 39 17.86 7.68 18.33
C LEU A 39 18.91 7.72 19.43
N PHE A 40 19.64 6.63 19.63
CA PHE A 40 20.70 6.58 20.64
C PHE A 40 21.73 5.49 20.33
N GLN A 41 22.91 5.62 20.92
CA GLN A 41 23.96 4.59 20.88
C GLN A 41 23.83 3.66 22.08
N GLN A 42 23.90 2.37 21.85
CA GLN A 42 23.97 1.34 22.88
C GLN A 42 24.94 0.25 22.44
N ASN A 43 25.99 -0.03 23.23
CA ASN A 43 27.03 -1.02 22.89
C ASN A 43 27.65 -0.78 21.48
N ASP A 44 28.00 0.47 21.18
CA ASP A 44 28.52 0.93 19.89
C ASP A 44 27.59 0.67 18.69
N GLN A 45 26.32 0.38 18.91
CA GLN A 45 25.32 0.15 17.89
C GLN A 45 24.25 1.24 17.92
N LEU A 46 23.70 1.56 16.75
CA LEU A 46 22.63 2.54 16.59
C LEU A 46 21.27 1.92 16.88
N HIS A 47 20.55 2.53 17.81
CA HIS A 47 19.23 2.08 18.24
C HIS A 47 18.19 3.18 18.06
N PHE A 48 16.93 2.76 18.00
CA PHE A 48 15.79 3.68 18.04
C PHE A 48 14.61 3.11 18.83
N THR A 49 13.79 4.03 19.31
CA THR A 49 12.46 3.73 19.87
C THR A 49 11.44 4.68 19.28
N VAL A 50 10.18 4.25 19.23
CA VAL A 50 9.08 5.10 18.78
C VAL A 50 7.95 5.04 19.80
N THR A 51 7.45 6.21 20.21
CA THR A 51 6.29 6.32 21.11
C THR A 51 5.19 7.18 20.48
N TYR A 52 3.94 6.85 20.78
CA TYR A 52 2.76 7.64 20.46
C TYR A 52 1.99 7.95 21.75
N LYS A 53 1.87 9.23 22.12
CA LYS A 53 1.26 9.65 23.39
C LYS A 53 1.85 8.90 24.59
N ASN A 54 3.17 8.72 24.59
CA ASN A 54 3.97 7.94 25.56
C ASN A 54 3.72 6.42 25.55
N ILE A 55 2.90 5.89 24.67
CA ILE A 55 2.72 4.44 24.47
C ILE A 55 3.84 3.95 23.55
N PRO A 56 4.64 2.93 23.91
CA PRO A 56 5.62 2.33 23.01
C PRO A 56 4.92 1.74 21.77
N ILE A 57 5.39 2.14 20.59
CA ILE A 57 4.96 1.60 19.29
C ILE A 57 6.03 0.66 18.75
N VAL A 58 7.28 1.10 18.78
CA VAL A 58 8.46 0.28 18.50
C VAL A 58 9.35 0.38 19.73
N GLU A 59 9.61 -0.76 20.35
CA GLU A 59 10.51 -0.87 21.51
C GLU A 59 11.97 -0.74 21.06
N ASN A 60 12.93 -0.84 21.99
CA ASN A 60 14.34 -0.71 21.69
C ASN A 60 14.75 -1.61 20.51
N SER A 61 15.04 -1.01 19.38
CA SER A 61 15.28 -1.66 18.10
C SER A 61 16.58 -1.16 17.48
N GLN A 62 17.31 -2.05 16.81
CA GLN A 62 18.61 -1.77 16.24
C GLN A 62 18.48 -1.37 14.76
N ILE A 63 19.16 -0.31 14.33
CA ILE A 63 19.34 0.04 12.91
C ILE A 63 20.65 -0.57 12.43
N VAL A 64 20.53 -1.59 11.56
CA VAL A 64 21.68 -2.35 11.05
C VAL A 64 21.78 -2.17 9.54
N MET A 65 22.94 -1.66 9.11
CA MET A 65 23.32 -1.54 7.71
C MET A 65 24.57 -2.34 7.45
N LEU A 66 24.59 -3.10 6.38
CA LEU A 66 25.75 -3.81 5.90
C LEU A 66 26.21 -3.23 4.56
N LEU A 67 27.50 -3.32 4.30
CA LEU A 67 28.10 -2.93 3.03
C LEU A 67 29.16 -3.96 2.65
N ASN A 68 28.99 -4.60 1.49
CA ASN A 68 29.85 -5.71 1.05
C ASN A 68 30.00 -6.79 2.15
N ASP A 69 28.87 -7.27 2.69
CA ASP A 69 28.74 -8.27 3.77
C ASP A 69 29.37 -7.86 5.13
N THR A 70 29.77 -6.58 5.28
CA THR A 70 30.34 -6.08 6.52
C THR A 70 29.37 -5.16 7.23
N VAL A 71 29.05 -5.45 8.50
CA VAL A 71 28.22 -4.56 9.34
C VAL A 71 28.95 -3.24 9.58
N LEU A 72 28.30 -2.14 9.29
CA LEU A 72 28.85 -0.81 9.52
C LEU A 72 28.81 -0.44 10.99
N GLN A 73 29.99 -0.23 11.59
CA GLN A 73 30.14 0.24 12.96
C GLN A 73 30.16 1.77 12.97
N ARG A 74 29.00 2.38 13.23
CA ARG A 74 28.79 3.83 13.04
C ARG A 74 28.55 4.56 14.35
N LYS A 75 29.26 5.65 14.59
CA LYS A 75 29.06 6.55 15.73
C LYS A 75 28.27 7.78 15.31
N MET A 76 27.26 8.11 16.09
CA MET A 76 26.37 9.23 15.84
C MET A 76 27.04 10.56 16.21
N GLN A 77 27.08 11.51 15.29
CA GLN A 77 27.60 12.85 15.51
C GLN A 77 26.44 13.80 15.85
N THR A 78 26.07 13.84 17.12
CA THR A 78 24.88 14.58 17.58
C THR A 78 25.02 16.09 17.45
N SER A 79 26.24 16.64 17.59
CA SER A 79 26.54 18.09 17.46
C SER A 79 26.38 18.63 16.04
N ALA A 80 26.44 17.77 15.02
CA ALA A 80 26.30 18.13 13.61
C ALA A 80 24.92 17.80 13.04
N ALA A 81 23.93 17.53 13.88
CA ALA A 81 22.59 17.15 13.44
C ALA A 81 21.82 18.35 12.85
N LEU A 82 21.37 18.21 11.60
CA LEU A 82 20.59 19.24 10.89
C LEU A 82 19.09 18.97 11.05
N ARG A 83 18.37 19.88 11.70
CA ARG A 83 16.90 19.81 11.85
C ARG A 83 16.20 20.64 10.78
N TYR A 84 15.04 20.16 10.30
CA TYR A 84 14.20 20.86 9.34
C TYR A 84 12.72 20.50 9.56
N GLN A 85 11.83 21.25 8.91
CA GLN A 85 10.40 20.97 8.87
C GLN A 85 9.93 21.02 7.42
N LEU A 86 8.94 20.21 7.09
CA LEU A 86 8.19 20.28 5.83
C LEU A 86 6.73 20.59 6.15
N ASN A 87 6.10 21.38 5.29
CA ASN A 87 4.67 21.65 5.30
C ASN A 87 4.24 21.95 3.86
N GLU A 88 3.74 20.94 3.18
CA GLU A 88 3.38 20.95 1.77
C GLU A 88 1.99 20.33 1.59
N HIS A 89 1.18 20.93 0.73
CA HIS A 89 -0.09 20.37 0.30
C HIS A 89 -0.06 20.19 -1.21
N TYR A 90 -0.53 19.05 -1.69
CA TYR A 90 -0.57 18.78 -3.12
C TYR A 90 -1.78 17.94 -3.51
N PRO A 91 -2.30 18.10 -4.76
CA PRO A 91 -3.39 17.28 -5.28
C PRO A 91 -3.01 15.80 -5.28
N TRP A 92 -3.98 14.94 -4.93
CA TRP A 92 -3.76 13.50 -4.87
C TRP A 92 -4.90 12.72 -5.53
N LEU A 93 -4.60 11.50 -6.01
CA LEU A 93 -5.58 10.54 -6.56
C LEU A 93 -5.63 9.32 -5.63
N GLY A 94 -6.67 9.22 -4.84
CA GLY A 94 -6.74 8.11 -3.89
C GLY A 94 -7.96 8.20 -2.99
N VAL A 95 -7.72 7.98 -1.70
CA VAL A 95 -8.75 8.02 -0.65
C VAL A 95 -9.24 9.44 -0.33
N HIS A 96 -8.48 10.45 -0.73
CA HIS A 96 -8.83 11.88 -0.66
C HIS A 96 -8.18 12.66 -1.80
N ALA A 97 -8.59 13.91 -2.00
CA ALA A 97 -8.16 14.73 -3.15
C ALA A 97 -6.90 15.58 -2.88
N THR A 98 -6.46 15.69 -1.64
CA THR A 98 -5.31 16.51 -1.25
C THR A 98 -4.47 15.75 -0.22
N ALA A 99 -3.18 15.53 -0.52
CA ALA A 99 -2.22 15.00 0.41
C ALA A 99 -1.54 16.11 1.22
N ILE A 100 -1.15 15.80 2.46
CA ILE A 100 -0.56 16.74 3.41
C ILE A 100 0.78 16.22 3.91
N ASN A 101 1.87 16.74 3.38
CA ASN A 101 3.23 16.44 3.82
C ASN A 101 3.64 17.39 4.96
N HIS A 102 3.36 17.02 6.19
CA HIS A 102 3.69 17.82 7.36
C HIS A 102 4.51 17.01 8.36
N CYS A 103 5.82 17.26 8.44
CA CYS A 103 6.72 16.53 9.31
C CYS A 103 7.84 17.39 9.90
N SER A 104 8.40 16.92 11.01
CA SER A 104 9.68 17.35 11.55
C SER A 104 10.76 16.37 11.09
N GLY A 105 11.87 16.88 10.54
CA GLY A 105 12.96 16.06 10.03
C GLY A 105 14.29 16.34 10.72
N ILE A 106 15.19 15.35 10.71
CA ILE A 106 16.58 15.47 11.14
C ILE A 106 17.48 14.66 10.22
N LYS A 107 18.66 15.22 9.95
CA LYS A 107 19.80 14.51 9.34
C LYS A 107 20.90 14.40 10.37
N VAL A 108 21.31 13.19 10.71
CA VAL A 108 22.37 12.89 11.65
C VAL A 108 23.52 12.27 10.90
N LEU A 109 24.72 12.82 11.05
CA LEU A 109 25.91 12.21 10.49
C LEU A 109 26.31 11.01 11.33
N LEU A 110 26.61 9.92 10.65
CA LEU A 110 27.10 8.67 11.22
C LEU A 110 28.52 8.47 10.71
N GLN A 111 29.47 8.31 11.62
CA GLN A 111 30.89 8.18 11.29
C GLN A 111 31.42 6.82 11.71
N ASP A 112 32.06 6.16 10.79
CA ASP A 112 32.95 5.05 11.03
C ASP A 112 34.41 5.49 10.76
N GLN A 113 35.40 4.61 10.88
CA GLN A 113 36.82 4.93 10.70
C GLN A 113 37.16 5.45 9.30
N LYS A 114 36.35 5.15 8.27
CA LYS A 114 36.66 5.36 6.85
C LYS A 114 35.61 6.15 6.10
N MET A 115 34.40 6.29 6.63
CA MET A 115 33.25 6.84 5.91
C MET A 115 32.36 7.67 6.82
N VAL A 116 31.77 8.72 6.24
CA VAL A 116 30.69 9.50 6.85
C VAL A 116 29.43 9.28 6.03
N ASP A 117 28.41 8.75 6.64
CA ASP A 117 27.08 8.57 6.07
C ASP A 117 26.04 9.42 6.81
N THR A 118 24.84 9.46 6.29
CA THR A 118 23.75 10.25 6.86
C THR A 118 22.56 9.35 7.16
N LEU A 119 22.07 9.37 8.40
CA LEU A 119 20.75 8.89 8.73
C LEU A 119 19.78 10.08 8.67
N GLU A 120 18.78 10.00 7.80
CA GLU A 120 17.68 10.96 7.72
C GLU A 120 16.44 10.37 8.35
N VAL A 121 15.82 11.08 9.31
CA VAL A 121 14.58 10.69 9.99
C VAL A 121 13.54 11.77 9.80
N ARG A 122 12.30 11.37 9.47
CA ARG A 122 11.12 12.23 9.43
C ARG A 122 10.06 11.69 10.38
N VAL A 123 9.45 12.57 11.14
CA VAL A 123 8.38 12.24 12.07
C VAL A 123 7.16 13.07 11.71
N PHE A 124 6.11 12.38 11.27
CA PHE A 124 4.83 12.93 10.87
C PHE A 124 3.83 12.86 12.03
N ASN A 125 2.64 13.44 11.88
CA ASN A 125 1.59 13.35 12.90
C ASN A 125 0.96 11.94 12.98
N ASP A 126 1.22 11.10 12.00
CA ASP A 126 0.67 9.77 11.79
C ASP A 126 1.76 8.70 11.51
N GLY A 127 3.02 8.97 11.86
CA GLY A 127 4.08 7.97 11.78
C GLY A 127 5.49 8.52 11.69
N ILE A 128 6.43 7.62 11.40
CA ILE A 128 7.85 7.93 11.21
C ILE A 128 8.39 7.29 9.95
N ALA A 129 9.46 7.86 9.43
CA ALA A 129 10.28 7.24 8.40
C ALA A 129 11.75 7.55 8.62
N PHE A 130 12.63 6.60 8.23
CA PHE A 130 14.08 6.83 8.20
C PHE A 130 14.72 6.17 7.00
N ARG A 131 15.86 6.72 6.56
CA ARG A 131 16.70 6.16 5.50
C ARG A 131 18.17 6.47 5.75
N THR A 132 19.06 5.66 5.13
CA THR A 132 20.49 5.88 5.15
C THR A 132 20.97 6.38 3.77
N ILE A 133 21.90 7.35 3.76
CA ILE A 133 22.57 7.88 2.57
C ILE A 133 24.06 7.65 2.76
N LEU A 134 24.66 6.82 1.87
CA LEU A 134 26.07 6.45 1.88
C LEU A 134 26.75 7.05 0.64
N PRO A 135 27.43 8.21 0.78
CA PRO A 135 28.09 8.86 -0.35
C PRO A 135 29.24 8.00 -0.93
N ALA A 136 29.43 8.08 -2.21
CA ALA A 136 30.64 7.63 -2.91
C ALA A 136 30.70 8.23 -4.32
N ASP A 137 31.89 8.16 -4.92
CA ASP A 137 32.08 8.47 -6.33
C ASP A 137 31.37 7.45 -7.22
N ASP A 138 30.87 7.89 -8.36
CA ASP A 138 30.06 7.07 -9.28
C ASP A 138 30.77 5.83 -9.85
N THR A 139 32.09 5.77 -9.74
CA THR A 139 32.90 4.62 -10.15
C THR A 139 32.98 3.51 -9.11
N ILE A 140 32.57 3.80 -7.85
CA ILE A 140 32.67 2.84 -6.74
C ILE A 140 31.38 2.03 -6.68
N ILE A 141 31.49 0.72 -6.92
CA ILE A 141 30.38 -0.21 -6.82
C ILE A 141 30.38 -0.86 -5.43
N ARG A 142 29.24 -0.82 -4.74
CA ARG A 142 29.06 -1.39 -3.41
C ARG A 142 27.76 -2.18 -3.34
N ILE A 143 27.71 -3.16 -2.43
CA ILE A 143 26.56 -4.04 -2.21
C ILE A 143 25.97 -3.69 -0.83
N PRO A 144 24.85 -2.95 -0.77
CA PRO A 144 24.16 -2.70 0.48
C PRO A 144 23.30 -3.89 0.91
N ASP A 145 23.19 -4.09 2.21
CA ASP A 145 22.18 -4.95 2.83
C ASP A 145 21.71 -4.36 4.16
N GLU A 146 20.57 -4.81 4.65
CA GLU A 146 19.95 -4.31 5.87
C GLU A 146 19.45 -5.46 6.75
N ALA A 147 19.66 -5.29 8.07
CA ALA A 147 19.14 -6.20 9.08
C ALA A 147 18.49 -5.43 10.26
N THR A 148 17.95 -4.24 9.95
CA THR A 148 17.25 -3.41 10.93
C THR A 148 16.07 -4.17 11.55
N LEU A 149 15.95 -4.07 12.86
CA LEU A 149 14.96 -4.76 13.67
C LEU A 149 13.83 -3.79 14.07
N PHE A 150 12.60 -4.29 14.12
CA PHE A 150 11.43 -3.62 14.70
C PHE A 150 10.89 -4.51 15.82
N ASN A 151 11.19 -4.18 17.07
CA ASN A 151 10.63 -4.86 18.22
C ASN A 151 9.24 -4.33 18.54
N ILE A 152 8.25 -5.19 18.40
CA ILE A 152 6.84 -4.88 18.61
C ILE A 152 6.48 -5.16 20.07
N PRO A 153 5.77 -4.27 20.77
CA PRO A 153 5.37 -4.51 22.16
C PRO A 153 4.58 -5.81 22.34
N ALA A 154 4.88 -6.52 23.41
CA ALA A 154 4.19 -7.76 23.76
C ALA A 154 2.67 -7.58 23.87
N GLY A 155 1.88 -8.61 23.56
CA GLY A 155 0.42 -8.56 23.53
C GLY A 155 -0.16 -7.86 22.31
N SER A 156 0.65 -7.42 21.35
CA SER A 156 0.19 -6.85 20.10
C SER A 156 -0.34 -7.93 19.16
N LEU A 157 -1.44 -7.64 18.45
CA LEU A 157 -1.99 -8.50 17.41
C LEU A 157 -1.44 -8.06 16.05
N LEU A 158 -0.82 -8.97 15.32
CA LEU A 158 -0.19 -8.74 14.02
C LEU A 158 -1.02 -9.38 12.89
N TRP A 159 -1.29 -8.62 11.82
CA TRP A 159 -1.84 -9.10 10.54
C TRP A 159 -0.73 -9.06 9.48
N TYR A 160 -0.42 -10.20 8.89
CA TYR A 160 0.63 -10.37 7.90
C TYR A 160 0.35 -11.57 7.00
N HIS A 161 1.06 -11.68 5.89
CA HIS A 161 1.14 -12.90 5.07
C HIS A 161 2.60 -13.25 4.75
N ASP A 162 2.83 -14.47 4.31
CA ASP A 162 4.15 -15.08 4.17
C ASP A 162 4.84 -14.84 2.83
N LEU A 163 4.37 -13.92 2.00
CA LEU A 163 4.85 -13.69 0.64
C LEU A 163 4.65 -14.87 -0.33
N THR A 164 3.87 -15.89 0.02
CA THR A 164 3.49 -16.93 -0.93
C THR A 164 2.90 -16.29 -2.18
N MET A 165 3.37 -16.71 -3.35
CA MET A 165 3.00 -16.08 -4.63
C MET A 165 3.29 -14.56 -4.65
N HIS A 166 4.43 -14.16 -4.11
CA HIS A 166 4.87 -12.79 -3.93
C HIS A 166 3.92 -12.04 -2.96
N TYR A 167 3.12 -11.09 -3.40
CA TYR A 167 2.18 -10.37 -2.54
C TYR A 167 0.73 -10.90 -2.58
N GLU A 168 0.47 -11.99 -3.27
CA GLU A 168 -0.86 -12.59 -3.37
C GLU A 168 -1.19 -13.56 -2.22
N GLY A 169 -0.69 -13.28 -1.02
CA GLY A 169 -0.92 -14.07 0.18
C GLY A 169 -2.23 -13.72 0.89
N VAL A 170 -2.73 -14.64 1.72
CA VAL A 170 -3.84 -14.40 2.65
C VAL A 170 -3.27 -13.98 3.99
N HIS A 171 -3.75 -12.87 4.54
CA HIS A 171 -3.32 -12.42 5.85
C HIS A 171 -3.78 -13.37 6.96
N VAL A 172 -2.87 -13.66 7.88
CA VAL A 172 -3.14 -14.32 9.14
C VAL A 172 -3.10 -13.31 10.28
N LYS A 173 -3.83 -13.59 11.37
CA LYS A 173 -3.85 -12.80 12.60
C LYS A 173 -3.21 -13.64 13.71
N LYS A 174 -2.11 -13.15 14.30
CA LYS A 174 -1.46 -13.79 15.46
C LYS A 174 -1.08 -12.74 16.49
N GLU A 175 -1.03 -13.10 17.76
CA GLU A 175 -0.30 -12.32 18.74
C GLU A 175 1.20 -12.40 18.42
N ILE A 176 1.94 -11.30 18.60
CA ILE A 176 3.36 -11.21 18.19
C ILE A 176 4.23 -12.26 18.86
N SER A 177 3.93 -12.66 20.10
CA SER A 177 4.62 -13.73 20.82
C SER A 177 4.41 -15.13 20.23
N GLN A 178 3.40 -15.31 19.39
CA GLN A 178 3.08 -16.57 18.71
C GLN A 178 3.72 -16.67 17.31
N VAL A 179 4.32 -15.58 16.83
CA VAL A 179 5.02 -15.56 15.54
C VAL A 179 6.38 -16.23 15.70
N GLN A 180 6.58 -17.34 15.00
CA GLN A 180 7.77 -18.16 15.17
C GLN A 180 9.00 -17.54 14.49
N ALA A 181 10.19 -17.83 15.02
CA ALA A 181 11.43 -17.44 14.38
C ALA A 181 11.50 -17.99 12.94
N GLY A 182 11.86 -17.13 12.00
CA GLY A 182 11.95 -17.47 10.59
C GLY A 182 10.65 -17.30 9.80
N GLU A 183 9.50 -17.07 10.43
CA GLU A 183 8.27 -16.73 9.70
C GLU A 183 8.46 -15.41 8.93
N TRP A 184 8.00 -15.41 7.68
CA TRP A 184 8.01 -14.22 6.83
C TRP A 184 6.78 -13.36 7.05
N ALA A 185 6.96 -12.05 7.02
CA ALA A 185 5.88 -11.08 7.07
C ALA A 185 6.04 -10.06 5.94
N ALA A 186 5.12 -10.10 4.98
CA ALA A 186 5.10 -9.14 3.88
C ALA A 186 4.71 -7.74 4.39
N PRO A 187 5.45 -6.68 4.01
CA PRO A 187 5.00 -5.31 4.23
C PRO A 187 3.79 -4.96 3.31
N PRO A 188 2.82 -4.19 3.78
CA PRO A 188 2.67 -3.63 5.12
C PRO A 188 2.31 -4.68 6.17
N ALA A 189 3.11 -4.79 7.23
CA ALA A 189 2.82 -5.63 8.39
C ALA A 189 2.09 -4.78 9.43
N THR A 190 0.78 -4.98 9.57
CA THR A 190 -0.08 -4.14 10.41
C THR A 190 -0.31 -4.78 11.76
N TYR A 191 -0.17 -4.02 12.84
CA TYR A 191 -0.43 -4.50 14.18
C TYR A 191 -1.26 -3.53 15.03
N LYS A 192 -1.98 -4.11 16.00
CA LYS A 192 -2.75 -3.40 17.02
C LYS A 192 -2.15 -3.68 18.37
N LEU A 193 -1.80 -2.64 19.10
CA LEU A 193 -1.29 -2.73 20.45
C LEU A 193 -2.41 -3.07 21.45
N SER A 194 -2.05 -3.69 22.56
CA SER A 194 -2.99 -3.97 23.67
C SER A 194 -3.66 -2.71 24.21
N GLN A 195 -2.99 -1.55 24.14
CA GLN A 195 -3.52 -0.23 24.50
C GLN A 195 -4.42 0.42 23.43
N GLY A 196 -4.67 -0.27 22.32
CA GLY A 196 -5.64 0.15 21.30
C GLY A 196 -5.08 0.92 20.11
N ALA A 197 -3.86 1.46 20.16
CA ALA A 197 -3.23 2.10 19.01
C ALA A 197 -2.89 1.07 17.91
N TYR A 198 -2.81 1.54 16.66
CA TYR A 198 -2.44 0.73 15.50
C TYR A 198 -1.12 1.23 14.92
N ALA A 199 -0.37 0.32 14.31
CA ALA A 199 0.77 0.68 13.48
C ALA A 199 0.95 -0.29 12.31
N SER A 200 1.70 0.15 11.28
CA SER A 200 1.99 -0.68 10.10
C SER A 200 3.41 -0.41 9.62
N ILE A 201 4.21 -1.47 9.48
CA ILE A 201 5.61 -1.40 9.02
C ILE A 201 5.63 -1.63 7.51
N THR A 202 6.22 -0.69 6.77
CA THR A 202 6.38 -0.77 5.31
C THR A 202 7.61 0.03 4.83
N GLU A 203 7.71 0.27 3.53
CA GLU A 203 8.75 1.10 2.92
C GLU A 203 8.17 2.07 1.90
N ALA A 204 8.92 3.13 1.59
CA ALA A 204 8.55 4.11 0.57
C ALA A 204 9.73 4.50 -0.31
N ASN A 205 9.43 4.99 -1.52
CA ASN A 205 10.40 5.43 -2.52
C ASN A 205 11.45 4.35 -2.86
N LEU A 206 10.98 3.18 -3.23
CA LEU A 206 11.84 2.06 -3.65
C LEU A 206 12.34 2.30 -5.08
N VAL A 207 13.56 2.77 -5.20
CA VAL A 207 14.23 3.08 -6.46
C VAL A 207 15.71 2.69 -6.36
N ASN A 208 16.27 2.07 -7.41
CA ASN A 208 17.69 1.67 -7.48
C ASN A 208 18.16 0.85 -6.26
N TYR A 209 17.27 0.01 -5.72
CA TYR A 209 17.51 -0.78 -4.52
C TYR A 209 16.68 -2.07 -4.58
N ALA A 210 16.92 -3.03 -3.68
CA ALA A 210 16.06 -4.20 -3.53
C ALA A 210 14.91 -3.91 -2.55
N GLY A 211 13.71 -4.49 -2.81
CA GLY A 211 12.59 -4.38 -1.91
C GLY A 211 12.80 -5.13 -0.59
N MET A 212 12.17 -4.64 0.49
CA MET A 212 12.28 -5.32 1.78
C MET A 212 11.16 -6.34 2.00
N ALA A 213 11.51 -7.48 2.57
CA ALA A 213 10.62 -8.34 3.34
C ALA A 213 10.94 -8.20 4.84
N LEU A 214 10.07 -8.72 5.69
CA LEU A 214 10.30 -8.82 7.12
C LEU A 214 10.36 -10.30 7.52
N GLN A 215 11.22 -10.64 8.48
CA GLN A 215 11.32 -11.98 9.02
C GLN A 215 11.30 -11.92 10.55
N ALA A 216 10.47 -12.74 11.15
CA ALA A 216 10.36 -12.81 12.61
C ALA A 216 11.61 -13.43 13.24
N ASN A 217 12.07 -12.86 14.38
CA ASN A 217 13.18 -13.38 15.15
C ASN A 217 12.73 -14.34 16.29
N GLY A 218 11.41 -14.55 16.46
CA GLY A 218 10.84 -15.36 17.53
C GLY A 218 10.86 -14.70 18.92
N ASN A 219 11.21 -13.42 18.99
CA ASN A 219 11.23 -12.63 20.22
C ASN A 219 10.59 -11.25 20.00
N ASN A 220 9.35 -11.25 19.52
CA ASN A 220 8.54 -10.08 19.21
C ASN A 220 9.16 -9.12 18.18
N GLY A 221 10.22 -9.50 17.49
CA GLY A 221 10.92 -8.65 16.53
C GLY A 221 10.69 -9.10 15.09
N LEU A 222 10.49 -8.12 14.20
CA LEU A 222 10.50 -8.29 12.74
C LEU A 222 11.76 -7.64 12.19
N GLN A 223 12.60 -8.41 11.51
CA GLN A 223 13.87 -7.97 10.93
C GLN A 223 13.74 -7.77 9.43
N ILE A 224 14.32 -6.68 8.91
CA ILE A 224 14.44 -6.47 7.47
C ILE A 224 15.31 -7.57 6.85
N ARG A 225 14.85 -8.07 5.71
CA ARG A 225 15.57 -9.01 4.85
C ARG A 225 15.46 -8.58 3.40
N LEU A 226 16.58 -8.56 2.70
CA LEU A 226 16.62 -8.31 1.27
C LEU A 226 16.72 -9.61 0.48
N PRO A 227 16.26 -9.68 -0.78
CA PRO A 227 16.12 -10.93 -1.53
C PRO A 227 17.40 -11.74 -1.67
N HIS A 228 18.54 -11.10 -1.94
CA HIS A 228 19.79 -11.77 -2.31
C HIS A 228 20.43 -12.64 -1.21
N HIS A 229 20.13 -12.39 0.08
CA HIS A 229 20.61 -13.22 1.18
C HIS A 229 19.64 -14.35 1.58
N GLN A 230 18.49 -14.46 0.94
CA GLN A 230 17.40 -15.31 1.40
C GLN A 230 17.10 -16.51 0.51
N ARG A 231 18.04 -16.95 -0.31
CA ARG A 231 17.87 -17.96 -1.35
C ARG A 231 17.09 -19.21 -0.95
N ALA A 232 17.49 -19.83 0.16
CA ALA A 232 16.95 -21.12 0.57
C ALA A 232 15.65 -20.99 1.37
N SER A 233 15.43 -19.83 2.04
CA SER A 233 14.31 -19.59 2.95
C SER A 233 13.31 -18.57 2.44
N TYR A 234 13.62 -17.86 1.37
CA TYR A 234 12.70 -16.86 0.81
C TYR A 234 11.49 -17.55 0.19
N PRO A 235 10.26 -17.18 0.59
CA PRO A 235 9.07 -17.98 0.29
C PRO A 235 8.55 -17.81 -1.13
N TYR A 236 9.20 -16.99 -1.97
CA TYR A 236 8.79 -16.85 -3.36
C TYR A 236 8.80 -18.20 -4.08
N ARG A 237 7.66 -18.70 -4.31
CA ARG A 237 7.49 -19.74 -5.34
C ARG A 237 7.43 -19.03 -6.68
N LEU A 238 8.60 -18.82 -7.26
CA LEU A 238 8.68 -18.27 -8.59
C LEU A 238 8.04 -19.26 -9.56
N ARG A 239 6.95 -18.86 -10.16
CA ARG A 239 6.24 -19.67 -11.18
C ARG A 239 7.08 -19.90 -12.42
N TYR A 240 8.21 -19.18 -12.61
CA TYR A 240 8.46 -18.75 -13.95
C TYR A 240 9.77 -19.20 -14.53
N SER A 241 10.87 -19.13 -13.91
CA SER A 241 12.08 -19.65 -14.54
C SER A 241 13.25 -19.80 -13.57
N PRO A 242 14.22 -20.68 -13.92
CA PRO A 242 15.51 -20.69 -13.25
C PRO A 242 16.21 -19.33 -13.27
N GLU A 243 15.97 -18.50 -14.29
CA GLU A 243 16.55 -17.17 -14.44
C GLU A 243 16.04 -16.18 -13.37
N ASP A 244 14.75 -16.20 -13.02
CA ASP A 244 14.23 -15.34 -11.94
C ASP A 244 14.79 -15.76 -10.59
N THR A 245 14.97 -17.06 -10.38
CA THR A 245 15.67 -17.59 -9.20
C THR A 245 17.10 -17.07 -9.14
N LEU A 246 17.83 -17.05 -10.28
CA LEU A 246 19.19 -16.49 -10.35
C LEU A 246 19.19 -14.98 -10.06
N ARG A 247 18.20 -14.22 -10.55
CA ARG A 247 18.08 -12.77 -10.28
C ARG A 247 17.86 -12.47 -8.81
N LEU A 248 16.99 -13.21 -8.13
CA LEU A 248 16.81 -13.10 -6.68
C LEU A 248 18.09 -13.38 -5.91
N GLN A 249 19.00 -14.15 -6.50
CA GLN A 249 20.27 -14.50 -5.91
C GLN A 249 21.36 -13.45 -6.17
N GLN A 250 21.15 -12.49 -7.07
CA GLN A 250 22.14 -11.46 -7.36
C GLN A 250 22.11 -10.38 -6.27
N PRO A 251 23.27 -10.01 -5.74
CA PRO A 251 23.35 -8.86 -4.84
C PRO A 251 22.92 -7.57 -5.54
N ALA A 252 22.31 -6.67 -4.79
CA ALA A 252 21.92 -5.35 -5.28
C ALA A 252 23.15 -4.43 -5.39
N ALA A 253 24.03 -4.66 -6.38
CA ALA A 253 25.21 -3.83 -6.61
C ALA A 253 24.80 -2.42 -7.09
N ILE A 254 25.31 -1.39 -6.43
CA ILE A 254 25.00 0.02 -6.70
C ILE A 254 26.30 0.79 -6.90
N ALA A 255 26.40 1.52 -8.02
CA ALA A 255 27.48 2.44 -8.29
C ALA A 255 27.18 3.82 -7.68
N GLY A 256 28.20 4.48 -7.13
CA GLY A 256 28.06 5.80 -6.55
C GLY A 256 27.36 5.85 -5.20
N THR A 257 26.67 6.96 -4.95
CA THR A 257 25.93 7.17 -3.71
C THR A 257 24.75 6.22 -3.56
N ILE A 258 24.71 5.48 -2.45
CA ILE A 258 23.59 4.62 -2.09
C ILE A 258 22.58 5.41 -1.26
N VAL A 259 21.33 5.41 -1.67
CA VAL A 259 20.20 5.96 -0.91
C VAL A 259 19.23 4.82 -0.68
N THR A 260 19.08 4.38 0.57
CA THR A 260 18.11 3.33 0.88
C THR A 260 16.68 3.84 0.69
N PRO A 261 15.70 2.98 0.37
CA PRO A 261 14.30 3.34 0.52
C PRO A 261 14.01 3.78 1.96
N TRP A 262 12.96 4.54 2.15
CA TRP A 262 12.49 4.90 3.48
C TRP A 262 11.90 3.67 4.18
N ARG A 263 12.31 3.43 5.42
CA ARG A 263 11.71 2.47 6.33
C ARG A 263 10.64 3.19 7.12
N VAL A 264 9.39 2.75 6.99
CA VAL A 264 8.20 3.51 7.43
C VAL A 264 7.47 2.74 8.52
N VAL A 265 7.03 3.45 9.55
CA VAL A 265 6.05 2.98 10.52
C VAL A 265 4.89 3.97 10.54
N ILE A 266 3.75 3.60 9.93
CA ILE A 266 2.49 4.35 10.02
C ILE A 266 1.91 4.11 11.40
N ILE A 267 1.34 5.14 12.06
CA ILE A 267 0.87 5.05 13.45
C ILE A 267 -0.44 5.83 13.58
N GLY A 268 -1.43 5.23 14.23
CA GLY A 268 -2.70 5.89 14.49
C GLY A 268 -3.42 5.40 15.74
N SER A 269 -4.33 6.23 16.28
CA SER A 269 -5.25 5.82 17.34
C SER A 269 -6.33 4.87 16.84
N ASP A 270 -6.58 4.86 15.54
CA ASP A 270 -7.69 4.17 14.89
C ASP A 270 -7.36 3.83 13.43
N LEU A 271 -8.22 3.06 12.79
CA LEU A 271 -8.08 2.65 11.40
C LEU A 271 -8.29 3.82 10.42
N ASN A 272 -9.04 4.85 10.82
CA ASN A 272 -9.23 6.03 9.99
C ASN A 272 -7.90 6.79 9.78
N THR A 273 -7.10 6.92 10.81
CA THR A 273 -5.76 7.53 10.73
C THR A 273 -4.84 6.73 9.79
N LEU A 274 -4.85 5.38 9.89
CA LEU A 274 -4.00 4.56 9.02
C LEU A 274 -4.41 4.68 7.54
N VAL A 275 -5.70 4.59 7.23
CA VAL A 275 -6.22 4.63 5.85
C VAL A 275 -5.99 6.00 5.19
N ASN A 276 -6.04 7.09 5.97
CA ASN A 276 -5.83 8.44 5.47
C ASN A 276 -4.39 8.95 5.58
N SER A 277 -3.42 8.10 5.92
CA SER A 277 -2.01 8.48 5.99
C SER A 277 -1.43 8.76 4.61
N ASP A 278 -0.72 9.89 4.51
CA ASP A 278 -0.02 10.33 3.29
C ASP A 278 1.49 9.99 3.29
N ILE A 279 2.01 9.40 4.36
CA ILE A 279 3.45 9.24 4.58
C ILE A 279 4.15 8.58 3.39
N ILE A 280 3.56 7.54 2.80
CA ILE A 280 4.22 6.76 1.75
C ILE A 280 4.46 7.61 0.50
N GLN A 281 3.46 8.34 0.04
CA GLN A 281 3.61 9.26 -1.09
C GLN A 281 4.40 10.52 -0.72
N ASP A 282 4.32 11.02 0.51
CA ASP A 282 5.07 12.19 0.99
C ASP A 282 6.60 12.00 0.97
N LEU A 283 7.03 10.75 1.05
CA LEU A 283 8.44 10.35 1.01
C LEU A 283 9.00 10.22 -0.42
N CYS A 284 8.15 10.32 -1.43
CA CYS A 284 8.54 10.29 -2.84
C CYS A 284 8.76 11.70 -3.41
N PRO A 285 9.61 11.86 -4.43
CA PRO A 285 9.81 13.15 -5.07
C PRO A 285 8.57 13.63 -5.82
N GLN A 286 8.53 14.94 -6.11
CA GLN A 286 7.53 15.53 -6.99
C GLN A 286 7.70 14.99 -8.43
N PRO A 287 6.62 14.99 -9.23
CA PRO A 287 6.69 14.59 -10.64
C PRO A 287 7.62 15.51 -11.45
N ASP A 288 8.27 14.93 -12.47
CA ASP A 288 9.00 15.71 -13.45
C ASP A 288 8.05 16.65 -14.21
N LYS A 289 8.31 17.96 -14.17
CA LYS A 289 7.46 18.96 -14.78
C LYS A 289 7.47 18.93 -16.32
N THR A 290 8.47 18.32 -16.94
CA THR A 290 8.52 18.18 -18.41
C THR A 290 7.57 17.09 -18.88
N LEU A 291 7.45 16.00 -18.13
CA LEU A 291 6.55 14.88 -18.40
C LEU A 291 5.13 15.14 -17.84
N PHE A 292 5.06 15.77 -16.68
CA PHE A 292 3.81 16.03 -15.96
C PHE A 292 3.69 17.51 -15.57
N PRO A 293 3.44 18.41 -16.55
CA PRO A 293 3.47 19.86 -16.30
C PRO A 293 2.46 20.36 -15.26
N LYS A 294 1.40 19.59 -15.01
CA LYS A 294 0.38 19.85 -13.98
C LYS A 294 0.29 18.72 -12.93
N GLY A 295 1.39 17.96 -12.75
CA GLY A 295 1.39 16.78 -11.87
C GLY A 295 0.29 15.80 -12.24
N ILE A 296 -0.48 15.31 -11.26
CA ILE A 296 -1.61 14.39 -11.47
C ILE A 296 -2.75 14.99 -12.31
N ASN A 297 -2.81 16.32 -12.45
CA ASN A 297 -3.79 17.02 -13.27
C ASN A 297 -3.31 17.23 -14.72
N THR A 298 -2.23 16.59 -15.12
CA THR A 298 -1.76 16.58 -16.52
C THR A 298 -2.80 15.92 -17.40
N SER A 299 -3.12 16.53 -18.55
CA SER A 299 -4.33 16.23 -19.33
C SER A 299 -4.50 14.79 -19.83
N TRP A 300 -3.39 14.07 -19.97
CA TRP A 300 -3.41 12.66 -20.38
C TRP A 300 -3.45 11.67 -19.20
N VAL A 301 -3.21 12.13 -17.95
CA VAL A 301 -3.39 11.33 -16.74
C VAL A 301 -4.88 11.29 -16.38
N LYS A 302 -5.53 10.18 -16.67
CA LYS A 302 -6.97 10.02 -16.51
C LYS A 302 -7.29 8.77 -15.69
N PRO A 303 -7.57 8.92 -14.39
CA PRO A 303 -8.15 7.83 -13.63
C PRO A 303 -9.54 7.48 -14.17
N GLY A 304 -9.98 6.25 -13.94
CA GLY A 304 -11.28 5.81 -14.42
C GLY A 304 -11.64 4.41 -14.03
N ARG A 305 -12.83 3.99 -14.44
CA ARG A 305 -13.38 2.65 -14.24
C ARG A 305 -13.16 1.82 -15.49
N ALA A 306 -12.83 0.55 -15.31
CA ALA A 306 -12.54 -0.33 -16.42
C ALA A 306 -13.45 -1.56 -16.43
N VAL A 307 -13.92 -1.94 -17.62
CA VAL A 307 -14.39 -3.30 -17.87
C VAL A 307 -13.19 -4.19 -18.24
N TRP A 308 -13.29 -5.45 -17.91
CA TRP A 308 -12.20 -6.39 -18.11
C TRP A 308 -12.74 -7.78 -18.43
N LYS A 309 -12.34 -8.34 -19.58
CA LYS A 309 -12.84 -9.61 -20.05
C LYS A 309 -11.90 -10.74 -19.66
N TYR A 310 -12.07 -11.28 -18.45
CA TYR A 310 -11.28 -12.41 -17.99
C TYR A 310 -12.04 -13.37 -17.07
N LEU A 311 -12.62 -12.90 -15.96
CA LEU A 311 -13.18 -13.78 -14.93
C LEU A 311 -14.63 -14.18 -15.20
N ASP A 312 -15.47 -13.24 -15.58
CA ASP A 312 -16.91 -13.43 -15.73
C ASP A 312 -17.33 -13.27 -17.19
N GLY A 313 -18.05 -14.23 -17.73
CA GLY A 313 -18.46 -14.21 -19.12
C GLY A 313 -17.28 -14.35 -20.09
N SER A 314 -16.36 -15.24 -19.76
CA SER A 314 -15.07 -15.41 -20.41
C SER A 314 -15.12 -15.67 -21.88
N GLY A 315 -16.07 -15.86 -22.63
CA GLY A 315 -16.12 -16.04 -24.09
C GLY A 315 -14.78 -15.86 -24.80
N ASP A 316 -14.78 -15.97 -26.09
CA ASP A 316 -13.57 -15.78 -26.90
C ASP A 316 -13.01 -14.36 -26.79
N GLY A 317 -11.74 -14.16 -27.10
CA GLY A 317 -11.10 -12.86 -27.26
C GLY A 317 -11.29 -12.36 -28.69
N SER A 318 -12.48 -12.52 -29.30
CA SER A 318 -12.78 -12.05 -30.64
C SER A 318 -12.97 -10.53 -30.68
N PHE A 319 -12.80 -9.97 -31.86
CA PHE A 319 -13.03 -8.55 -32.11
C PHE A 319 -14.45 -8.12 -31.69
N ASP A 320 -15.48 -8.89 -32.07
CA ASP A 320 -16.87 -8.58 -31.77
C ASP A 320 -17.18 -8.64 -30.28
N ALA A 321 -16.62 -9.64 -29.56
CA ALA A 321 -16.78 -9.72 -28.13
C ALA A 321 -16.17 -8.51 -27.40
N ILE A 322 -14.98 -8.07 -27.79
CA ILE A 322 -14.33 -6.91 -27.17
C ILE A 322 -14.99 -5.59 -27.58
N LYS A 323 -15.47 -5.49 -28.82
CA LYS A 323 -16.28 -4.35 -29.26
C LYS A 323 -17.54 -4.23 -28.40
N LYS A 324 -18.22 -5.35 -28.10
CA LYS A 324 -19.36 -5.33 -27.18
C LYS A 324 -18.99 -4.87 -25.78
N PHE A 325 -17.87 -5.31 -25.22
CA PHE A 325 -17.37 -4.80 -23.93
C PHE A 325 -17.13 -3.27 -23.96
N THR A 326 -16.67 -2.74 -25.10
CA THR A 326 -16.55 -1.28 -25.28
C THR A 326 -17.92 -0.59 -25.28
N ASP A 327 -18.93 -1.16 -25.95
CA ASP A 327 -20.29 -0.61 -25.96
C ASP A 327 -20.93 -0.63 -24.58
N ASP A 328 -20.71 -1.71 -23.84
CA ASP A 328 -21.20 -1.89 -22.48
C ASP A 328 -20.50 -0.93 -21.51
N ALA A 329 -19.17 -0.74 -21.63
CA ALA A 329 -18.43 0.28 -20.89
C ALA A 329 -19.01 1.68 -21.14
N ALA A 330 -19.25 2.03 -22.40
CA ALA A 330 -19.85 3.31 -22.76
C ALA A 330 -21.27 3.46 -22.18
N THR A 331 -22.08 2.40 -22.17
CA THR A 331 -23.43 2.38 -21.57
C THR A 331 -23.37 2.59 -20.06
N LEU A 332 -22.39 1.99 -19.38
CA LEU A 332 -22.13 2.17 -17.96
C LEU A 332 -21.54 3.56 -17.65
N GLY A 333 -21.00 4.26 -18.64
CA GLY A 333 -20.22 5.49 -18.46
C GLY A 333 -18.84 5.22 -17.88
N PHE A 334 -18.29 4.01 -18.11
CA PHE A 334 -16.94 3.63 -17.70
C PHE A 334 -15.92 4.09 -18.75
N GLU A 335 -14.74 4.46 -18.28
CA GLU A 335 -13.75 5.17 -19.06
C GLU A 335 -12.81 4.23 -19.85
N HIS A 336 -12.69 2.95 -19.45
CA HIS A 336 -11.66 2.05 -19.96
C HIS A 336 -12.17 0.63 -20.26
N ASN A 337 -11.48 -0.05 -21.21
CA ASN A 337 -11.64 -1.47 -21.50
C ASN A 337 -10.25 -2.12 -21.58
N ILE A 338 -9.99 -3.12 -20.72
CA ILE A 338 -8.70 -3.80 -20.63
C ILE A 338 -8.75 -5.11 -21.41
N LEU A 339 -7.81 -5.27 -22.34
CA LEU A 339 -7.62 -6.44 -23.19
C LEU A 339 -6.50 -7.32 -22.64
N GLU A 340 -6.82 -8.59 -22.38
CA GLU A 340 -5.83 -9.61 -22.03
C GLU A 340 -4.94 -10.01 -23.22
N GLY A 341 -3.94 -10.85 -22.99
CA GLY A 341 -2.89 -11.24 -23.96
C GLY A 341 -3.36 -11.75 -25.32
N PHE A 342 -4.65 -12.09 -25.49
CA PHE A 342 -5.21 -12.53 -26.77
C PHE A 342 -5.10 -11.49 -27.89
N TRP A 343 -5.05 -10.19 -27.57
CA TRP A 343 -4.89 -9.10 -28.54
C TRP A 343 -3.62 -9.26 -29.40
N ALA A 344 -2.57 -9.89 -28.86
CA ALA A 344 -1.32 -10.11 -29.56
C ALA A 344 -1.46 -11.05 -30.79
N ARG A 345 -2.56 -11.80 -30.86
CA ARG A 345 -2.88 -12.66 -32.02
C ARG A 345 -3.59 -11.90 -33.13
N TRP A 346 -4.03 -10.67 -32.89
CA TRP A 346 -4.70 -9.84 -33.88
C TRP A 346 -3.69 -9.16 -34.80
N GLY A 347 -4.05 -8.97 -36.06
CA GLY A 347 -3.29 -8.09 -36.96
C GLY A 347 -3.32 -6.63 -36.49
N GLY A 348 -2.31 -5.86 -36.88
CA GLY A 348 -2.22 -4.45 -36.50
C GLY A 348 -3.44 -3.61 -36.90
N ASP A 349 -4.04 -3.91 -38.03
CA ASP A 349 -5.23 -3.19 -38.52
C ASP A 349 -6.47 -3.49 -37.66
N THR A 350 -6.62 -4.73 -37.18
CA THR A 350 -7.74 -5.11 -36.32
C THR A 350 -7.68 -4.36 -34.97
N LEU A 351 -6.50 -4.27 -34.38
CA LEU A 351 -6.31 -3.53 -33.13
C LEU A 351 -6.58 -2.03 -33.33
N ARG A 352 -6.10 -1.44 -34.45
CA ARG A 352 -6.36 -0.05 -34.79
C ARG A 352 -7.86 0.22 -34.99
N GLN A 353 -8.57 -0.64 -35.69
CA GLN A 353 -10.02 -0.52 -35.86
C GLN A 353 -10.76 -0.50 -34.52
N LEU A 354 -10.38 -1.37 -33.58
CA LEU A 354 -10.97 -1.38 -32.24
C LEU A 354 -10.69 -0.07 -31.48
N ILE A 355 -9.43 0.39 -31.50
CA ILE A 355 -9.03 1.61 -30.79
C ILE A 355 -9.78 2.82 -31.34
N ASP A 356 -9.89 2.95 -32.66
CA ASP A 356 -10.61 4.05 -33.33
C ASP A 356 -12.11 3.99 -33.01
N TYR A 357 -12.71 2.79 -33.00
CA TYR A 357 -14.08 2.59 -32.58
C TYR A 357 -14.30 2.99 -31.12
N SER A 358 -13.44 2.51 -30.23
CA SER A 358 -13.54 2.76 -28.78
C SER A 358 -13.37 4.26 -28.47
N ARG A 359 -12.49 4.96 -29.20
CA ARG A 359 -12.31 6.41 -29.08
C ARG A 359 -13.57 7.18 -29.42
N GLN A 360 -14.34 6.75 -30.43
CA GLN A 360 -15.64 7.36 -30.78
C GLN A 360 -16.65 7.18 -29.64
N LYS A 361 -16.55 6.10 -28.89
CA LYS A 361 -17.37 5.82 -27.71
C LYS A 361 -16.83 6.47 -26.42
N LYS A 362 -15.68 7.17 -26.49
CA LYS A 362 -14.95 7.76 -25.35
C LYS A 362 -14.44 6.73 -24.34
N VAL A 363 -14.16 5.50 -24.80
CA VAL A 363 -13.60 4.41 -23.98
C VAL A 363 -12.14 4.20 -24.39
N GLY A 364 -11.22 4.29 -23.43
CA GLY A 364 -9.80 4.06 -23.64
C GLY A 364 -9.47 2.57 -23.65
N ILE A 365 -8.66 2.12 -24.62
CA ILE A 365 -8.20 0.73 -24.69
C ILE A 365 -6.89 0.58 -23.93
N TRP A 366 -6.84 -0.43 -23.07
CA TRP A 366 -5.65 -0.90 -22.37
C TRP A 366 -5.21 -2.26 -22.90
N LEU A 367 -3.90 -2.52 -22.91
CA LEU A 367 -3.35 -3.79 -23.35
C LEU A 367 -2.57 -4.46 -22.23
N TRP A 368 -2.84 -5.74 -22.01
CA TRP A 368 -2.02 -6.58 -21.17
C TRP A 368 -0.68 -6.91 -21.83
N LYS A 369 0.41 -6.90 -21.04
CA LYS A 369 1.75 -7.24 -21.51
C LYS A 369 2.56 -7.93 -20.40
N HIS A 370 3.27 -9.02 -20.76
CA HIS A 370 4.15 -9.69 -19.83
C HIS A 370 5.45 -8.89 -19.61
N SER A 371 5.84 -8.62 -18.37
CA SER A 371 7.01 -7.82 -17.98
C SER A 371 8.32 -8.32 -18.57
N LYS A 372 8.48 -9.66 -18.65
CA LYS A 372 9.71 -10.30 -19.20
C LYS A 372 10.00 -9.92 -20.64
N THR A 373 8.96 -9.61 -21.42
CA THR A 373 9.12 -9.15 -22.82
C THR A 373 9.54 -7.69 -22.92
N LEU A 374 9.59 -6.98 -21.80
CA LEU A 374 9.97 -5.57 -21.72
C LEU A 374 11.37 -5.36 -21.10
N ARG A 375 12.12 -6.44 -20.85
CA ARG A 375 13.46 -6.34 -20.28
C ARG A 375 14.48 -5.75 -21.25
N ASN A 376 14.38 -6.11 -22.54
CA ASN A 376 15.24 -5.50 -23.56
C ASN A 376 14.83 -4.04 -23.80
N PRO A 377 15.74 -3.06 -23.60
CA PRO A 377 15.41 -1.65 -23.76
C PRO A 377 14.89 -1.28 -25.16
N GLY A 378 15.52 -1.81 -26.22
CA GLY A 378 15.12 -1.49 -27.61
C GLY A 378 13.73 -2.03 -27.96
N GLU A 379 13.42 -3.27 -27.54
CA GLU A 379 12.10 -3.87 -27.72
C GLU A 379 11.03 -3.15 -26.91
N ARG A 380 11.34 -2.73 -25.70
CA ARG A 380 10.45 -1.98 -24.82
C ARG A 380 10.10 -0.60 -25.40
N GLN A 381 11.09 0.17 -25.84
CA GLN A 381 10.90 1.47 -26.48
C GLN A 381 10.07 1.35 -27.76
N ALA A 382 10.39 0.39 -28.62
CA ALA A 382 9.64 0.13 -29.84
C ALA A 382 8.18 -0.24 -29.55
N PHE A 383 7.94 -1.05 -28.51
CA PHE A 383 6.58 -1.42 -28.10
C PHE A 383 5.78 -0.22 -27.56
N PHE A 384 6.36 0.60 -26.69
CA PHE A 384 5.67 1.77 -26.15
C PHE A 384 5.36 2.80 -27.23
N LYS A 385 6.34 3.07 -28.11
CA LYS A 385 6.09 3.92 -29.28
C LYS A 385 4.95 3.38 -30.16
N LYS A 386 4.93 2.09 -30.44
CA LYS A 386 3.84 1.45 -31.19
C LYS A 386 2.49 1.63 -30.49
N CYS A 387 2.40 1.46 -29.18
CA CYS A 387 1.18 1.68 -28.41
C CYS A 387 0.71 3.14 -28.51
N HIS A 388 1.62 4.09 -28.35
CA HIS A 388 1.33 5.51 -28.53
C HIS A 388 0.79 5.82 -29.94
N ASP A 389 1.47 5.36 -30.99
CA ASP A 389 1.11 5.60 -32.40
C ASP A 389 -0.26 4.97 -32.77
N LEU A 390 -0.65 3.91 -32.08
CA LEU A 390 -1.97 3.29 -32.21
C LEU A 390 -3.07 4.02 -31.42
N GLY A 391 -2.69 4.81 -30.41
CA GLY A 391 -3.62 5.49 -29.50
C GLY A 391 -4.11 4.63 -28.34
N VAL A 392 -3.30 3.66 -27.90
CA VAL A 392 -3.52 2.90 -26.67
C VAL A 392 -3.48 3.86 -25.50
N THR A 393 -4.40 3.69 -24.54
CA THR A 393 -4.52 4.57 -23.38
C THR A 393 -3.57 4.16 -22.25
N GLY A 394 -3.40 2.85 -22.03
CA GLY A 394 -2.55 2.35 -20.95
C GLY A 394 -2.20 0.88 -21.10
N LEU A 395 -1.38 0.41 -20.19
CA LEU A 395 -0.85 -0.95 -20.18
C LEU A 395 -1.04 -1.59 -18.81
N LYS A 396 -1.61 -2.79 -18.78
CA LYS A 396 -1.56 -3.74 -17.66
C LYS A 396 -0.32 -4.60 -17.86
N ILE A 397 0.74 -4.31 -17.07
CA ILE A 397 2.02 -5.04 -17.18
C ILE A 397 2.13 -6.02 -16.02
N ASP A 398 2.30 -7.29 -16.36
CA ASP A 398 2.09 -8.40 -15.44
C ASP A 398 3.34 -9.28 -15.26
N PHE A 399 3.38 -10.03 -14.14
CA PHE A 399 4.40 -11.02 -13.80
C PHE A 399 5.79 -10.44 -13.55
N PHE A 400 5.90 -9.50 -12.63
CA PHE A 400 7.19 -9.06 -12.10
C PHE A 400 7.76 -10.05 -11.07
N ASP A 401 6.89 -10.63 -10.24
CA ASP A 401 7.10 -11.82 -9.41
C ASP A 401 8.11 -11.70 -8.27
N HIS A 402 8.97 -10.68 -8.22
CA HIS A 402 9.96 -10.49 -7.15
C HIS A 402 10.46 -9.03 -7.06
N GLU A 403 11.20 -8.73 -5.98
CA GLU A 403 11.72 -7.40 -5.65
C GLU A 403 13.25 -7.30 -5.69
N ALA A 404 13.94 -8.14 -6.47
CA ALA A 404 15.35 -7.95 -6.72
C ALA A 404 15.58 -6.60 -7.41
N LYS A 405 16.74 -5.96 -7.14
CA LYS A 405 17.07 -4.63 -7.69
C LYS A 405 16.86 -4.55 -9.20
N GLU A 406 17.24 -5.58 -9.97
CA GLU A 406 17.04 -5.62 -11.43
C GLU A 406 15.57 -5.44 -11.82
N THR A 407 14.64 -6.04 -11.07
CA THR A 407 13.20 -5.88 -11.31
C THR A 407 12.73 -4.48 -10.88
N ILE A 408 13.25 -3.94 -9.80
CA ILE A 408 12.95 -2.54 -9.40
C ILE A 408 13.47 -1.55 -10.45
N ASP A 409 14.64 -1.78 -11.03
CA ASP A 409 15.18 -0.96 -12.12
C ASP A 409 14.30 -1.07 -13.39
N LEU A 410 13.73 -2.24 -13.66
CA LEU A 410 12.77 -2.43 -14.74
C LEU A 410 11.47 -1.61 -14.53
N TYR A 411 10.93 -1.55 -13.29
CA TYR A 411 9.81 -0.66 -12.98
C TYR A 411 10.16 0.80 -13.31
N ALA A 412 11.32 1.28 -12.88
CA ALA A 412 11.75 2.65 -13.12
C ALA A 412 11.86 2.97 -14.63
N ALA A 413 12.42 2.04 -15.42
CA ALA A 413 12.52 2.20 -16.86
C ALA A 413 11.15 2.20 -17.54
N ILE A 414 10.25 1.31 -17.14
CA ILE A 414 8.87 1.24 -17.67
C ILE A 414 8.10 2.52 -17.33
N LEU A 415 8.16 3.00 -16.09
CA LEU A 415 7.49 4.23 -15.64
C LEU A 415 7.89 5.43 -16.50
N LYS A 416 9.20 5.60 -16.71
CA LYS A 416 9.76 6.70 -17.50
C LYS A 416 9.34 6.61 -18.96
N GLU A 417 9.62 5.49 -19.61
CA GLU A 417 9.37 5.33 -21.06
C GLU A 417 7.88 5.33 -21.39
N ALA A 418 7.02 4.80 -20.50
CA ALA A 418 5.56 4.91 -20.64
C ALA A 418 5.10 6.36 -20.51
N ALA A 419 5.66 7.14 -19.57
CA ALA A 419 5.35 8.56 -19.42
C ALA A 419 5.75 9.38 -20.66
N GLU A 420 6.93 9.12 -21.23
CA GLU A 420 7.41 9.73 -22.46
C GLU A 420 6.48 9.45 -23.66
N ASN A 421 5.75 8.33 -23.62
CA ASN A 421 4.77 7.93 -24.64
C ASN A 421 3.31 8.19 -24.21
N HIS A 422 3.07 8.93 -23.12
CA HIS A 422 1.73 9.24 -22.58
C HIS A 422 0.87 8.00 -22.30
N LEU A 423 1.47 6.91 -21.85
CA LEU A 423 0.79 5.67 -21.50
C LEU A 423 0.57 5.58 -19.99
N LEU A 424 -0.64 5.26 -19.58
CA LEU A 424 -1.00 4.95 -18.19
C LEU A 424 -0.59 3.52 -17.86
N LEU A 425 -0.36 3.24 -16.58
CA LEU A 425 0.14 1.95 -16.13
C LEU A 425 -0.68 1.38 -14.97
N ASP A 426 -0.83 0.06 -15.03
CA ASP A 426 -1.27 -0.84 -13.98
C ASP A 426 -0.26 -1.98 -13.89
N PHE A 427 0.29 -2.25 -12.70
CA PHE A 427 1.26 -3.32 -12.47
C PHE A 427 0.60 -4.52 -11.80
N HIS A 428 0.71 -5.69 -12.42
CA HIS A 428 0.22 -6.97 -11.94
C HIS A 428 1.37 -7.96 -11.62
N GLY A 429 1.10 -8.99 -10.82
CA GLY A 429 2.16 -9.83 -10.29
C GLY A 429 3.29 -8.99 -9.70
N ALA A 430 2.91 -7.90 -9.05
CA ALA A 430 3.78 -6.79 -8.71
C ALA A 430 4.13 -6.77 -7.22
N ASN A 431 5.15 -5.96 -6.86
CA ASN A 431 5.43 -5.65 -5.46
C ASN A 431 4.37 -4.68 -4.88
N LYS A 432 4.34 -4.56 -3.54
CA LYS A 432 3.56 -3.52 -2.86
C LYS A 432 3.89 -2.14 -3.42
N PRO A 433 2.93 -1.21 -3.52
CA PRO A 433 3.21 0.19 -3.80
C PRO A 433 4.17 0.78 -2.76
N THR A 434 5.00 1.70 -3.20
CA THR A 434 5.96 2.44 -2.36
C THR A 434 5.88 3.95 -2.57
N GLY A 435 4.70 4.44 -3.01
CA GLY A 435 4.40 5.86 -3.22
C GLY A 435 4.87 6.41 -4.58
N LEU A 436 5.39 5.56 -5.47
CA LEU A 436 5.94 6.00 -6.76
C LEU A 436 4.94 6.71 -7.66
N SER A 437 3.64 6.52 -7.46
CA SER A 437 2.58 7.25 -8.17
C SER A 437 2.61 8.78 -7.94
N ARG A 438 3.28 9.27 -6.87
CA ARG A 438 3.56 10.70 -6.72
C ARG A 438 4.57 11.18 -7.75
N ALA A 439 5.69 10.49 -7.89
CA ALA A 439 6.73 10.84 -8.87
C ALA A 439 6.30 10.53 -10.32
N TRP A 440 5.48 9.52 -10.48
CA TRP A 440 4.99 9.00 -11.75
C TRP A 440 3.46 8.94 -11.78
N PRO A 441 2.76 10.07 -12.02
CA PRO A 441 1.31 10.13 -12.08
C PRO A 441 0.65 9.20 -13.11
N ASN A 442 1.40 8.66 -14.05
CA ASN A 442 0.94 7.64 -14.98
C ASN A 442 0.81 6.23 -14.36
N LEU A 443 1.38 5.97 -13.19
CA LEU A 443 1.11 4.76 -12.42
C LEU A 443 -0.20 4.93 -11.66
N LEU A 444 -1.29 4.39 -12.17
CA LEU A 444 -2.59 4.52 -11.54
C LEU A 444 -2.77 3.54 -10.40
N THR A 445 -2.33 2.28 -10.57
CA THR A 445 -2.55 1.25 -9.57
C THR A 445 -1.55 0.10 -9.70
N SER A 446 -1.53 -0.77 -8.70
CA SER A 446 -0.77 -2.02 -8.69
C SER A 446 -1.56 -3.10 -7.95
N GLU A 447 -1.46 -4.35 -8.40
CA GLU A 447 -2.12 -5.48 -7.75
C GLU A 447 -1.54 -5.77 -6.36
N ALA A 448 -0.46 -6.50 -6.26
CA ALA A 448 0.18 -6.91 -5.01
C ALA A 448 -0.81 -7.36 -3.92
N VAL A 449 -1.82 -8.11 -4.30
CA VAL A 449 -2.91 -8.58 -3.44
C VAL A 449 -3.51 -9.87 -4.00
N LYS A 450 -4.02 -10.74 -3.13
CA LYS A 450 -4.81 -11.88 -3.57
C LYS A 450 -6.20 -11.42 -4.02
N GLY A 451 -6.34 -11.10 -5.30
CA GLY A 451 -7.53 -10.52 -5.91
C GLY A 451 -8.67 -11.51 -6.18
N MET A 452 -9.69 -11.04 -6.91
CA MET A 452 -10.82 -11.87 -7.34
C MET A 452 -10.42 -12.99 -8.30
N GLU A 453 -9.26 -12.90 -8.94
CA GLU A 453 -8.71 -13.95 -9.79
C GLU A 453 -8.49 -15.27 -9.05
N SER A 454 -8.27 -15.22 -7.73
CA SER A 454 -8.05 -16.41 -6.90
C SER A 454 -9.35 -17.15 -6.57
N SER A 455 -9.71 -18.14 -7.40
CA SER A 455 -10.89 -18.99 -7.20
C SER A 455 -10.81 -19.90 -5.96
N LYS A 456 -9.62 -20.09 -5.38
CA LYS A 456 -9.38 -20.94 -4.19
C LYS A 456 -9.53 -20.20 -2.86
N LEU A 457 -9.81 -18.92 -2.87
CA LEU A 457 -10.00 -18.12 -1.66
C LEU A 457 -11.45 -18.29 -1.17
N THR A 458 -11.68 -19.24 -0.28
CA THR A 458 -13.04 -19.62 0.20
C THR A 458 -13.59 -18.66 1.25
N ASP A 459 -12.75 -18.11 2.14
CA ASP A 459 -13.15 -17.08 3.10
C ASP A 459 -12.80 -15.68 2.56
N ARG A 460 -13.55 -15.30 1.57
CA ARG A 460 -13.40 -14.00 0.91
C ARG A 460 -13.89 -12.85 1.79
N ALA A 461 -14.93 -13.05 2.57
CA ALA A 461 -15.48 -12.05 3.46
C ALA A 461 -14.45 -11.55 4.49
N THR A 462 -13.72 -12.46 5.15
CA THR A 462 -12.64 -12.09 6.07
C THR A 462 -11.49 -11.41 5.31
N HIS A 463 -11.12 -11.91 4.13
CA HIS A 463 -10.03 -11.34 3.35
C HIS A 463 -10.36 -9.90 2.90
N GLU A 464 -11.54 -9.67 2.32
CA GLU A 464 -11.96 -8.35 1.81
C GLU A 464 -12.15 -7.32 2.93
N THR A 465 -12.45 -7.75 4.16
CA THR A 465 -12.47 -6.87 5.34
C THR A 465 -11.09 -6.71 6.01
N THR A 466 -10.07 -7.45 5.58
CA THR A 466 -8.68 -7.32 6.07
C THR A 466 -7.86 -6.35 5.22
N ILE A 467 -7.92 -6.48 3.90
CA ILE A 467 -7.02 -5.77 2.98
C ILE A 467 -7.13 -4.24 2.99
N PRO A 468 -8.28 -3.58 3.30
CA PRO A 468 -8.34 -2.13 3.42
C PRO A 468 -7.41 -1.56 4.50
N PHE A 469 -7.12 -2.36 5.54
CA PHE A 469 -6.34 -1.97 6.73
C PHE A 469 -4.95 -2.62 6.79
N THR A 470 -4.56 -3.31 5.74
CA THR A 470 -3.25 -3.95 5.59
C THR A 470 -2.65 -3.57 4.25
N ARG A 471 -2.87 -4.34 3.18
CA ARG A 471 -2.31 -4.09 1.85
C ARG A 471 -2.59 -2.68 1.31
N CYS A 472 -3.81 -2.16 1.49
CA CYS A 472 -4.19 -0.86 0.94
C CYS A 472 -3.53 0.33 1.67
N LEU A 473 -2.89 0.11 2.82
CA LEU A 473 -2.09 1.15 3.49
C LEU A 473 -0.83 1.53 2.70
N ALA A 474 -0.33 0.63 1.84
CA ALA A 474 0.79 0.92 0.94
C ALA A 474 0.38 1.80 -0.26
N GLY A 475 -0.90 1.86 -0.58
CA GLY A 475 -1.45 2.58 -1.73
C GLY A 475 -2.58 1.81 -2.42
N PRO A 476 -3.13 2.34 -3.51
CA PRO A 476 -4.22 1.74 -4.27
C PRO A 476 -3.94 0.28 -4.64
N ALA A 477 -5.01 -0.54 -4.63
CA ALA A 477 -4.92 -1.95 -4.99
C ALA A 477 -5.80 -2.25 -6.20
N GLU A 478 -5.21 -2.76 -7.28
CA GLU A 478 -5.97 -3.39 -8.35
C GLU A 478 -6.45 -4.76 -7.87
N TYR A 479 -7.65 -4.79 -7.28
CA TYR A 479 -8.28 -5.98 -6.67
C TYR A 479 -9.19 -6.72 -7.66
N THR A 480 -9.54 -6.09 -8.79
CA THR A 480 -10.62 -6.55 -9.68
C THR A 480 -11.94 -6.69 -8.93
N VAL A 481 -12.47 -5.55 -8.45
CA VAL A 481 -13.63 -5.51 -7.57
C VAL A 481 -14.91 -6.04 -8.21
N MET A 482 -15.88 -6.41 -7.37
CA MET A 482 -17.26 -6.72 -7.74
C MET A 482 -17.41 -7.87 -8.74
N LEU A 483 -17.72 -9.05 -8.23
CA LEU A 483 -17.99 -10.24 -9.02
C LEU A 483 -19.31 -10.87 -8.57
N PHE A 484 -20.21 -11.17 -9.49
CA PHE A 484 -21.53 -11.72 -9.19
C PHE A 484 -21.64 -13.25 -9.28
N SER A 485 -20.66 -13.89 -9.93
CA SER A 485 -20.60 -15.35 -10.04
C SER A 485 -20.21 -16.05 -8.74
N GLU A 486 -20.22 -17.40 -8.73
CA GLU A 486 -19.88 -18.20 -7.55
C GLU A 486 -18.44 -18.00 -7.03
N ARG A 487 -17.54 -17.35 -7.81
CA ARG A 487 -16.20 -16.95 -7.32
C ARG A 487 -16.25 -15.93 -6.19
N ARG A 488 -17.40 -15.23 -5.97
CA ARG A 488 -17.62 -14.36 -4.81
C ARG A 488 -17.58 -15.12 -3.48
N GLN A 489 -17.69 -16.44 -3.52
CA GLN A 489 -17.59 -17.36 -2.38
C GLN A 489 -18.60 -17.02 -1.27
N ASN A 490 -18.15 -16.85 -0.03
CA ASN A 490 -18.98 -16.55 1.14
C ASN A 490 -19.41 -15.08 1.26
N THR A 491 -19.43 -14.32 0.16
CA THR A 491 -19.93 -12.93 0.14
C THR A 491 -21.24 -12.81 -0.62
N THR A 492 -22.01 -11.76 -0.34
CA THR A 492 -23.26 -11.44 -1.06
C THR A 492 -23.02 -10.48 -2.22
N TRP A 493 -24.02 -10.30 -3.09
CA TRP A 493 -23.94 -9.25 -4.13
C TRP A 493 -23.83 -7.84 -3.55
N ALA A 494 -24.51 -7.55 -2.42
CA ALA A 494 -24.38 -6.25 -1.77
C ALA A 494 -22.97 -6.01 -1.24
N HIS A 495 -22.31 -7.03 -0.68
CA HIS A 495 -20.90 -6.98 -0.29
C HIS A 495 -20.01 -6.66 -1.50
N GLN A 496 -20.21 -7.37 -2.61
CA GLN A 496 -19.43 -7.18 -3.82
C GLN A 496 -19.64 -5.78 -4.44
N ILE A 497 -20.84 -5.23 -4.38
CA ILE A 497 -21.09 -3.85 -4.81
C ILE A 497 -20.39 -2.85 -3.86
N ALA A 498 -20.45 -3.08 -2.55
CA ALA A 498 -19.75 -2.24 -1.56
C ALA A 498 -18.22 -2.29 -1.73
N SER A 499 -17.65 -3.42 -2.19
CA SER A 499 -16.21 -3.57 -2.42
C SER A 499 -15.66 -2.52 -3.39
N ALA A 500 -16.42 -2.16 -4.43
CA ALA A 500 -16.04 -1.14 -5.40
C ALA A 500 -15.94 0.27 -4.77
N ALA A 501 -16.71 0.55 -3.70
CA ALA A 501 -16.63 1.80 -2.99
C ALA A 501 -15.59 1.81 -1.86
N ILE A 502 -15.10 0.64 -1.41
CA ILE A 502 -14.14 0.51 -0.31
C ILE A 502 -12.71 0.28 -0.83
N LEU A 503 -12.52 -0.64 -1.80
CA LEU A 503 -11.21 -0.98 -2.35
C LEU A 503 -10.82 0.01 -3.44
N ASN A 504 -10.15 1.08 -3.03
CA ASN A 504 -9.82 2.21 -3.89
C ASN A 504 -8.72 1.89 -4.91
N ALA A 505 -8.96 2.26 -6.17
CA ALA A 505 -7.95 2.26 -7.23
C ALA A 505 -8.25 3.35 -8.28
N PRO A 506 -7.29 4.22 -8.63
CA PRO A 506 -7.46 5.19 -9.71
C PRO A 506 -7.73 4.56 -11.09
N LEU A 507 -7.36 3.29 -11.30
CA LEU A 507 -7.91 2.42 -12.32
C LEU A 507 -8.76 1.37 -11.60
N LEU A 508 -10.07 1.59 -11.51
CA LEU A 508 -10.98 0.69 -10.81
C LEU A 508 -11.53 -0.35 -11.80
N THR A 509 -10.90 -1.53 -11.79
CA THR A 509 -11.26 -2.63 -12.68
C THR A 509 -12.37 -3.48 -12.09
N TYR A 510 -13.45 -3.66 -12.84
CA TYR A 510 -14.58 -4.48 -12.48
C TYR A 510 -14.43 -5.89 -13.03
N ALA A 511 -14.54 -6.89 -12.15
CA ALA A 511 -14.42 -8.31 -12.53
C ALA A 511 -15.69 -8.87 -13.16
N ALA A 512 -16.86 -8.33 -12.84
CA ALA A 512 -18.13 -8.76 -13.38
C ALA A 512 -18.25 -8.47 -14.87
N ASN A 513 -18.89 -9.37 -15.62
CA ASN A 513 -19.29 -9.08 -16.99
C ASN A 513 -20.16 -7.81 -17.03
N PRO A 514 -19.85 -6.81 -17.87
CA PRO A 514 -20.59 -5.57 -17.91
C PRO A 514 -22.09 -5.74 -18.19
N GLU A 515 -22.51 -6.78 -18.92
CA GLU A 515 -23.93 -7.11 -19.10
C GLU A 515 -24.62 -7.45 -17.75
N ASN A 516 -23.91 -8.15 -16.85
CA ASN A 516 -24.42 -8.47 -15.52
C ASN A 516 -24.51 -7.22 -14.64
N ILE A 517 -23.64 -6.23 -14.87
CA ILE A 517 -23.73 -4.93 -14.19
C ILE A 517 -24.93 -4.13 -14.73
N ILE A 518 -25.10 -4.08 -16.06
CA ILE A 518 -26.22 -3.38 -16.72
C ILE A 518 -27.56 -3.97 -16.30
N GLY A 519 -27.64 -5.29 -16.19
CA GLY A 519 -28.85 -6.01 -15.75
C GLY A 519 -29.10 -5.98 -14.24
N ASN A 520 -28.18 -5.45 -13.42
CA ASN A 520 -28.31 -5.44 -11.97
C ASN A 520 -29.29 -4.34 -11.49
N PRO A 521 -30.20 -4.63 -10.54
CA PRO A 521 -31.09 -3.62 -9.97
C PRO A 521 -30.37 -2.38 -9.41
N ALA A 522 -29.13 -2.54 -8.94
CA ALA A 522 -28.29 -1.47 -8.38
C ALA A 522 -27.45 -0.70 -9.43
N VAL A 523 -27.67 -0.92 -10.73
CA VAL A 523 -26.84 -0.35 -11.82
C VAL A 523 -26.67 1.18 -11.71
N ALA A 524 -27.70 1.88 -11.28
CA ALA A 524 -27.64 3.35 -11.13
C ALA A 524 -26.56 3.77 -10.11
N VAL A 525 -26.52 3.12 -8.94
CA VAL A 525 -25.53 3.40 -7.89
C VAL A 525 -24.13 2.90 -8.32
N ILE A 526 -24.04 1.72 -8.95
CA ILE A 526 -22.76 1.17 -9.43
C ILE A 526 -22.09 2.14 -10.41
N ARG A 527 -22.87 2.74 -11.33
CA ARG A 527 -22.38 3.74 -12.29
C ARG A 527 -21.84 5.01 -11.61
N ASP A 528 -22.33 5.34 -10.44
CA ASP A 528 -21.97 6.54 -9.71
C ASP A 528 -20.78 6.36 -8.77
N ILE A 529 -20.33 5.12 -8.49
CA ILE A 529 -19.10 4.85 -7.73
C ILE A 529 -17.89 5.37 -8.52
N PRO A 530 -17.13 6.34 -7.99
CA PRO A 530 -15.98 6.89 -8.68
C PRO A 530 -14.71 6.06 -8.45
N ALA A 531 -13.72 6.19 -9.33
CA ALA A 531 -12.40 5.58 -9.16
C ALA A 531 -11.54 6.27 -8.09
N VAL A 532 -11.80 7.55 -7.79
CA VAL A 532 -11.03 8.34 -6.81
C VAL A 532 -11.98 9.21 -5.96
N TRP A 533 -11.59 9.43 -4.72
CA TRP A 533 -12.42 10.09 -3.72
C TRP A 533 -11.88 11.48 -3.32
N ASP A 534 -12.76 12.36 -2.89
CA ASP A 534 -12.39 13.66 -2.34
C ASP A 534 -12.18 13.61 -0.84
N GLU A 535 -12.85 12.67 -0.16
CA GLU A 535 -12.80 12.49 1.29
C GLU A 535 -13.15 11.04 1.66
N THR A 536 -12.47 10.52 2.66
CA THR A 536 -12.74 9.18 3.23
C THR A 536 -12.76 9.26 4.76
N ILE A 537 -13.78 8.68 5.36
CA ILE A 537 -13.93 8.49 6.81
C ILE A 537 -14.10 6.99 7.04
N VAL A 538 -13.24 6.39 7.83
CA VAL A 538 -13.41 5.01 8.30
C VAL A 538 -14.20 5.06 9.60
N LEU A 539 -15.33 4.36 9.64
CA LEU A 539 -16.20 4.33 10.81
C LEU A 539 -15.59 3.50 11.94
N GLN A 540 -15.92 3.85 13.20
CA GLN A 540 -15.37 3.21 14.41
C GLN A 540 -15.76 1.73 14.53
N GLU A 541 -16.83 1.32 13.88
CA GLU A 541 -17.31 -0.07 13.79
C GLU A 541 -16.39 -0.97 12.98
N SER A 542 -15.45 -0.37 12.22
CA SER A 542 -14.47 -1.11 11.43
C SER A 542 -13.50 -1.87 12.32
N ALA A 543 -13.23 -3.13 11.93
CA ALA A 543 -12.25 -4.00 12.58
C ALA A 543 -11.61 -4.94 11.54
N ILE A 544 -10.30 -5.06 11.59
CA ILE A 544 -9.50 -5.83 10.60
C ILE A 544 -9.95 -7.30 10.56
N GLY A 545 -10.38 -7.75 9.39
CA GLY A 545 -10.88 -9.11 9.15
C GLY A 545 -12.30 -9.36 9.63
N GLU A 546 -12.98 -8.34 10.16
CA GLU A 546 -14.32 -8.48 10.72
C GLU A 546 -15.33 -7.55 10.07
N MET A 547 -14.92 -6.33 9.74
CA MET A 547 -15.79 -5.33 9.10
C MET A 547 -14.96 -4.19 8.51
N ALA A 548 -15.35 -3.74 7.32
CA ALA A 548 -14.87 -2.51 6.72
C ALA A 548 -16.07 -1.60 6.45
N ALA A 549 -16.19 -0.51 7.21
CA ALA A 549 -17.28 0.45 7.13
C ALA A 549 -16.74 1.85 6.84
N PHE A 550 -17.08 2.39 5.69
CA PHE A 550 -16.53 3.63 5.14
C PHE A 550 -17.62 4.62 4.78
N VAL A 551 -17.34 5.89 5.03
CA VAL A 551 -18.06 7.02 4.44
C VAL A 551 -17.13 7.71 3.47
N ARG A 552 -17.59 7.95 2.24
CA ARG A 552 -16.77 8.58 1.21
C ARG A 552 -17.55 9.68 0.47
N ARG A 553 -16.82 10.66 -0.04
CA ARG A 553 -17.40 11.76 -0.81
C ARG A 553 -16.72 11.93 -2.17
N LYS A 554 -17.53 12.22 -3.17
CA LYS A 554 -17.08 12.71 -4.47
C LYS A 554 -17.99 13.83 -4.95
N GLY A 555 -17.46 15.05 -5.08
CA GLY A 555 -18.24 16.22 -5.38
C GLY A 555 -19.32 16.45 -4.31
N ASN A 556 -20.57 16.46 -4.73
CA ASN A 556 -21.74 16.60 -3.85
C ASN A 556 -22.40 15.26 -3.45
N LYS A 557 -21.83 14.13 -3.88
CA LYS A 557 -22.34 12.79 -3.54
C LYS A 557 -21.58 12.21 -2.35
N TRP A 558 -22.34 11.63 -1.41
CA TRP A 558 -21.79 10.88 -0.29
C TRP A 558 -22.17 9.40 -0.42
N PHE A 559 -21.28 8.55 0.05
CA PHE A 559 -21.48 7.10 0.03
C PHE A 559 -21.19 6.54 1.42
N VAL A 560 -22.09 5.68 1.91
CA VAL A 560 -21.82 4.79 3.05
C VAL A 560 -21.68 3.38 2.49
N ALA A 561 -20.51 2.78 2.63
CA ALA A 561 -20.21 1.44 2.16
C ALA A 561 -19.77 0.56 3.31
N VAL A 562 -20.36 -0.63 3.44
CA VAL A 562 -20.03 -1.59 4.48
C VAL A 562 -19.84 -2.97 3.86
N MET A 563 -18.69 -3.59 4.14
CA MET A 563 -18.43 -5.01 3.95
C MET A 563 -18.37 -5.68 5.31
N ASN A 564 -19.15 -6.73 5.52
CA ASN A 564 -19.16 -7.52 6.75
C ASN A 564 -18.33 -8.80 6.56
N GLY A 565 -17.60 -9.20 7.60
CA GLY A 565 -16.83 -10.43 7.64
C GLY A 565 -17.70 -11.69 7.80
N ALA A 566 -17.07 -12.77 8.24
CA ALA A 566 -17.68 -14.11 8.27
C ALA A 566 -18.78 -14.30 9.33
N THR A 567 -19.05 -13.31 10.20
CA THR A 567 -20.07 -13.40 11.25
C THR A 567 -21.11 -12.29 11.13
N PRO A 568 -22.42 -12.56 11.38
CA PRO A 568 -23.44 -11.52 11.37
C PRO A 568 -23.15 -10.42 12.40
N LYS A 569 -23.45 -9.17 12.05
CA LYS A 569 -23.26 -8.01 12.93
C LYS A 569 -24.41 -7.00 12.83
N LYS A 570 -24.67 -6.31 13.95
CA LYS A 570 -25.54 -5.12 13.98
C LYS A 570 -24.71 -3.90 14.27
N ILE A 571 -24.89 -2.86 13.47
CA ILE A 571 -24.22 -1.58 13.67
C ILE A 571 -25.15 -0.41 13.46
N THR A 572 -24.74 0.75 13.97
CA THR A 572 -25.45 2.02 13.77
C THR A 572 -24.52 3.01 13.09
N VAL A 573 -24.98 3.67 12.03
CA VAL A 573 -24.21 4.66 11.28
C VAL A 573 -24.85 6.04 11.43
N PRO A 574 -24.33 6.93 12.29
CA PRO A 574 -24.78 8.31 12.38
C PRO A 574 -24.45 9.11 11.12
N LEU A 575 -25.43 9.83 10.57
CA LEU A 575 -25.28 10.56 9.30
C LEU A 575 -24.77 12.01 9.49
N ARG A 576 -24.01 12.30 10.54
CA ARG A 576 -23.50 13.63 10.88
C ARG A 576 -22.60 14.25 9.79
N PHE A 577 -22.03 13.44 8.92
CA PHE A 577 -21.21 13.85 7.78
C PHE A 577 -22.03 14.48 6.65
N LEU A 578 -23.33 14.21 6.57
CA LEU A 578 -24.20 14.80 5.56
C LEU A 578 -24.34 16.32 5.75
N PRO A 579 -24.48 17.07 4.64
CA PRO A 579 -24.77 18.50 4.72
C PRO A 579 -26.12 18.78 5.38
N SER A 580 -26.39 20.04 5.69
CA SER A 580 -27.67 20.45 6.23
C SER A 580 -28.76 20.36 5.16
N GLY A 581 -29.96 19.88 5.56
CA GLY A 581 -31.08 19.68 4.65
C GLY A 581 -31.48 18.22 4.51
N LYS A 582 -32.36 17.95 3.57
CA LYS A 582 -32.79 16.59 3.19
C LYS A 582 -31.91 16.10 2.06
N CYS A 583 -31.40 14.90 2.21
CA CYS A 583 -30.65 14.18 1.18
C CYS A 583 -31.46 12.99 0.70
N ASN A 584 -31.60 12.82 -0.60
CA ASN A 584 -32.16 11.60 -1.18
C ASN A 584 -31.10 10.51 -1.15
N ALA A 585 -31.50 9.30 -0.81
CA ALA A 585 -30.61 8.16 -0.75
C ALA A 585 -31.13 7.01 -1.61
N THR A 586 -30.26 6.44 -2.43
CA THR A 586 -30.46 5.12 -3.03
C THR A 586 -29.65 4.11 -2.23
N VAL A 587 -30.36 3.17 -1.62
CA VAL A 587 -29.80 2.16 -0.71
C VAL A 587 -29.76 0.82 -1.42
N VAL A 588 -28.61 0.15 -1.39
CA VAL A 588 -28.40 -1.23 -1.86
C VAL A 588 -28.01 -2.07 -0.64
N LYS A 589 -28.76 -3.13 -0.39
CA LYS A 589 -28.54 -4.02 0.76
C LYS A 589 -28.80 -5.48 0.41
N ASP A 590 -28.39 -6.36 1.30
CA ASP A 590 -28.61 -7.80 1.16
C ASP A 590 -30.11 -8.12 0.98
N ASP A 591 -30.37 -9.08 0.09
CA ASP A 591 -31.64 -9.82 0.08
C ASP A 591 -31.53 -10.94 1.10
N GLY A 592 -32.33 -10.87 2.15
CA GLY A 592 -32.27 -11.84 3.26
C GLY A 592 -32.52 -13.29 2.86
N ASN A 593 -33.06 -13.53 1.66
CA ASN A 593 -33.39 -14.87 1.15
C ASN A 593 -32.42 -15.37 0.07
N ASN A 594 -31.62 -14.46 -0.53
CA ASN A 594 -30.77 -14.81 -1.66
C ASN A 594 -29.48 -13.99 -1.69
N ALA A 595 -28.34 -14.61 -1.39
CA ALA A 595 -27.03 -13.97 -1.44
C ALA A 595 -26.62 -13.47 -2.86
N ALA A 596 -27.24 -14.02 -3.91
CA ALA A 596 -27.07 -13.62 -5.31
C ALA A 596 -28.20 -12.67 -5.77
N SER A 597 -28.64 -11.78 -4.90
CA SER A 597 -29.61 -10.73 -5.17
C SER A 597 -29.36 -9.52 -4.27
N VAL A 598 -29.95 -8.38 -4.62
CA VAL A 598 -29.92 -7.15 -3.81
C VAL A 598 -31.30 -6.53 -3.76
N VAL A 599 -31.59 -5.87 -2.65
CA VAL A 599 -32.75 -5.00 -2.48
C VAL A 599 -32.29 -3.55 -2.68
N VAL A 600 -32.99 -2.82 -3.55
CA VAL A 600 -32.74 -1.40 -3.78
C VAL A 600 -33.91 -0.60 -3.21
N GLU A 601 -33.62 0.36 -2.33
CA GLU A 601 -34.62 1.22 -1.68
C GLU A 601 -34.29 2.70 -1.92
N HIS A 602 -35.31 3.54 -2.00
CA HIS A 602 -35.16 4.99 -2.06
C HIS A 602 -35.69 5.59 -0.75
N LYS A 603 -34.85 6.37 -0.07
CA LYS A 603 -35.14 6.99 1.23
C LYS A 603 -34.70 8.44 1.25
N THR A 604 -35.19 9.18 2.21
CA THR A 604 -34.73 10.55 2.48
C THR A 604 -34.19 10.62 3.89
N TYR A 605 -33.01 11.20 4.03
CA TYR A 605 -32.33 11.35 5.32
C TYR A 605 -31.89 12.78 5.55
N THR A 606 -31.56 13.06 6.79
CA THR A 606 -30.91 14.30 7.25
C THR A 606 -29.66 13.94 8.05
N LYS A 607 -28.80 14.91 8.33
CA LYS A 607 -27.62 14.71 9.19
C LYS A 607 -27.96 14.33 10.65
N LYS A 608 -29.21 14.38 11.07
CA LYS A 608 -29.65 14.00 12.42
C LYS A 608 -30.05 12.53 12.50
N ASP A 609 -30.23 11.89 11.37
CA ASP A 609 -30.68 10.51 11.31
C ASP A 609 -29.52 9.52 11.54
N VAL A 610 -29.90 8.31 11.86
CA VAL A 610 -29.01 7.16 12.06
C VAL A 610 -29.53 6.00 11.22
N ILE A 611 -28.63 5.30 10.56
CA ILE A 611 -28.95 4.05 9.86
C ILE A 611 -28.63 2.88 10.78
N GLU A 612 -29.60 2.04 11.03
CA GLU A 612 -29.42 0.75 11.69
C GLU A 612 -29.24 -0.34 10.63
N LEU A 613 -28.16 -1.11 10.73
CA LEU A 613 -27.81 -2.18 9.82
C LEU A 613 -27.79 -3.51 10.57
N ASP A 614 -28.53 -4.49 10.04
CA ASP A 614 -28.46 -5.89 10.45
C ASP A 614 -27.82 -6.68 9.29
N LEU A 615 -26.52 -6.97 9.43
CA LEU A 615 -25.68 -7.51 8.37
C LEU A 615 -25.56 -9.02 8.55
N VAL A 616 -25.84 -9.78 7.50
CA VAL A 616 -25.58 -11.22 7.46
C VAL A 616 -24.08 -11.51 7.36
N ALA A 617 -23.66 -12.75 7.59
CA ALA A 617 -22.28 -13.20 7.34
C ALA A 617 -21.92 -12.96 5.86
N GLY A 618 -20.79 -12.33 5.61
CA GLY A 618 -20.34 -11.94 4.26
C GLY A 618 -21.27 -10.94 3.57
N GLY A 619 -22.15 -10.28 4.31
CA GLY A 619 -23.12 -9.32 3.81
C GLY A 619 -22.51 -7.96 3.51
N GLY A 620 -23.30 -7.11 2.86
CA GLY A 620 -22.88 -5.76 2.51
C GLY A 620 -24.00 -4.72 2.48
N TYR A 621 -23.58 -3.48 2.44
CA TYR A 621 -24.46 -2.33 2.36
C TYR A 621 -23.79 -1.20 1.58
N LEU A 622 -24.55 -0.57 0.71
CA LEU A 622 -24.12 0.66 0.03
C LEU A 622 -25.28 1.64 -0.01
N ALA A 623 -25.07 2.87 0.44
CA ALA A 623 -26.02 3.96 0.24
C ALA A 623 -25.32 5.14 -0.42
N GLU A 624 -25.89 5.61 -1.53
CA GLU A 624 -25.52 6.86 -2.19
C GLU A 624 -26.48 7.96 -1.76
N PHE A 625 -25.96 9.10 -1.32
CA PHE A 625 -26.73 10.29 -0.93
C PHE A 625 -26.47 11.44 -1.88
N THR A 626 -27.56 12.06 -2.34
CA THR A 626 -27.54 13.27 -3.15
C THR A 626 -28.37 14.37 -2.50
N LEU A 627 -27.96 15.64 -2.65
CA LEU A 627 -28.72 16.80 -2.19
C LEU A 627 -29.96 17.02 -3.03
#